data_e45913b34ccb359986f4a619a1c69d26
#
_entry.id   e45913b34ccb359986f4a619a1c69d26
#
_cell.length_a   1.000
_cell.length_b   1.000
_cell.length_c   1.000
_cell.angle_alpha   90.00
_cell.angle_beta   90.00
_cell.angle_gamma   90.00
#
_symmetry.space_group_name_H-M   'P 1'
#
loop_
_entity.id
_entity.type
_entity.pdbx_description
1 polymer ?
#
loop_
_entity_poly.entity_id
_entity_poly.type
_entity_poly.pdbx_seq_one_letter_code
_entity_poly.pdbx_strand_id
1 'polypeptide(L)'
;AGLDRITARYARLKYANETSHYTELSNYVCKEIVKIAKEQGWKHRPRWSRPNDLPVGVDGFFAFRLAELALQENVGSDRCSRCNGRGTIHTGYISMDCFSCEGTGILRRTEAYRAKFMGMQKSMWDRLWKYRFRRHVLGIFDVFEFEISKELDRRL
;
A
#
# COMPACT_ATOMS: atom_id res chain seq x y z
N ALA A 1 -22.05 -11.13 -11.37
CA ALA A 1 -21.61 -9.94 -10.64
C ALA A 1 -20.17 -9.66 -11.01
N GLY A 2 -19.84 -8.42 -11.32
CA GLY A 2 -18.46 -8.02 -11.63
C GLY A 2 -17.79 -7.41 -10.40
N LEU A 3 -16.56 -6.91 -10.60
CA LEU A 3 -15.84 -6.16 -9.58
C LEU A 3 -16.63 -4.91 -9.17
N ASP A 4 -16.58 -4.57 -7.89
CA ASP A 4 -17.11 -3.28 -7.45
C ASP A 4 -16.32 -2.11 -8.10
N ARG A 5 -16.89 -0.92 -8.05
CA ARG A 5 -16.36 0.25 -8.76
C ARG A 5 -14.92 0.59 -8.38
N ILE A 6 -14.58 0.53 -7.10
CA ILE A 6 -13.25 0.91 -6.60
C ILE A 6 -12.22 -0.15 -6.96
N THR A 7 -12.55 -1.41 -6.76
CA THR A 7 -11.68 -2.53 -7.14
C THR A 7 -11.40 -2.54 -8.65
N ALA A 8 -12.43 -2.26 -9.47
CA ALA A 8 -12.25 -2.14 -10.92
C ALA A 8 -11.30 -1.00 -11.32
N ARG A 9 -11.35 0.14 -10.63
CA ARG A 9 -10.42 1.26 -10.86
C ARG A 9 -9.00 0.95 -10.42
N TYR A 10 -8.85 0.28 -9.29
CA TYR A 10 -7.55 -0.20 -8.86
C TYR A 10 -6.95 -1.15 -9.91
N ALA A 11 -7.72 -2.10 -10.41
CA ALA A 11 -7.27 -3.02 -11.45
C ALA A 11 -6.83 -2.28 -12.72
N ARG A 12 -7.58 -1.29 -13.17
CA ARG A 12 -7.23 -0.47 -14.35
C ARG A 12 -5.96 0.33 -14.13
N LEU A 13 -5.82 0.96 -12.96
CA LEU A 13 -4.60 1.70 -12.62
C LEU A 13 -3.39 0.78 -12.59
N LYS A 14 -3.49 -0.36 -11.91
CA LYS A 14 -2.36 -1.26 -11.70
C LYS A 14 -1.97 -2.06 -12.94
N TYR A 15 -2.94 -2.62 -13.64
CA TYR A 15 -2.70 -3.58 -14.72
C TYR A 15 -2.83 -2.97 -16.11
N ALA A 16 -3.63 -1.93 -16.28
CA ALA A 16 -3.80 -1.21 -17.54
C ALA A 16 -3.10 0.16 -17.58
N ASN A 17 -2.46 0.58 -16.47
CA ASN A 17 -1.76 1.85 -16.34
C ASN A 17 -2.65 3.09 -16.60
N GLU A 18 -3.94 2.99 -16.29
CA GLU A 18 -4.89 4.08 -16.45
C GLU A 18 -4.80 5.08 -15.28
N THR A 19 -3.92 6.06 -15.39
CA THR A 19 -3.62 7.03 -14.32
C THR A 19 -4.78 7.95 -13.94
N SER A 20 -5.81 8.06 -14.78
CA SER A 20 -7.02 8.85 -14.49
C SER A 20 -7.75 8.43 -13.22
N HIS A 21 -7.54 7.22 -12.75
CA HIS A 21 -8.18 6.69 -11.55
C HIS A 21 -7.39 6.93 -10.25
N TYR A 22 -6.19 7.49 -10.35
CA TYR A 22 -5.29 7.64 -9.20
C TYR A 22 -5.89 8.51 -8.08
N THR A 23 -6.41 9.67 -8.42
CA THR A 23 -6.97 10.61 -7.43
C THR A 23 -8.14 10.01 -6.65
N GLU A 24 -9.03 9.31 -7.34
CA GLU A 24 -10.18 8.69 -6.68
C GLU A 24 -9.77 7.54 -5.76
N LEU A 25 -8.80 6.73 -6.17
CA LEU A 25 -8.23 5.68 -5.34
C LEU A 25 -7.50 6.26 -4.12
N SER A 26 -6.72 7.32 -4.32
CA SER A 26 -6.03 8.01 -3.22
C SER A 26 -7.03 8.52 -2.18
N ASN A 27 -8.12 9.15 -2.62
CA ASN A 27 -9.18 9.61 -1.73
C ASN A 27 -9.89 8.47 -1.00
N TYR A 28 -10.16 7.38 -1.70
CA TYR A 28 -10.77 6.20 -1.08
C TYR A 28 -9.86 5.59 -0.01
N VAL A 29 -8.61 5.33 -0.34
CA VAL A 29 -7.63 4.75 0.60
C VAL A 29 -7.42 5.68 1.80
N CYS A 30 -7.34 6.99 1.59
CA CYS A 30 -7.26 7.97 2.67
C CYS A 30 -8.44 7.87 3.65
N LYS A 31 -9.66 7.78 3.13
CA LYS A 31 -10.88 7.62 3.97
C LYS A 31 -10.87 6.31 4.75
N GLU A 32 -10.46 5.22 4.13
CA GLU A 32 -10.32 3.91 4.81
C GLU A 32 -9.27 3.96 5.92
N ILE A 33 -8.13 4.62 5.70
CA ILE A 33 -7.10 4.81 6.73
C ILE A 33 -7.65 5.61 7.91
N VAL A 34 -8.36 6.70 7.68
CA VAL A 34 -8.98 7.49 8.75
C VAL A 34 -9.97 6.65 9.56
N LYS A 35 -10.78 5.85 8.88
CA LYS A 35 -11.74 4.95 9.51
C LYS A 35 -11.03 3.92 10.39
N ILE A 36 -10.03 3.22 9.86
CA ILE A 36 -9.24 2.23 10.60
C ILE A 36 -8.55 2.89 11.80
N ALA A 37 -7.96 4.06 11.60
CA ALA A 37 -7.28 4.80 12.66
C ALA A 37 -8.20 5.15 13.83
N LYS A 38 -9.45 5.53 13.55
CA LYS A 38 -10.47 5.78 14.58
C LYS A 38 -10.84 4.49 15.31
N GLU A 39 -11.09 3.41 14.58
CA GLU A 39 -11.45 2.10 15.13
C GLU A 39 -10.34 1.53 16.02
N GLN A 40 -9.08 1.74 15.63
CA GLN A 40 -7.89 1.25 16.33
C GLN A 40 -7.33 2.24 17.36
N GLY A 41 -7.90 3.43 17.47
CA GLY A 41 -7.43 4.46 18.38
C GLY A 41 -6.02 4.98 18.08
N TRP A 42 -5.62 5.03 16.81
CA TRP A 42 -4.29 5.49 16.42
C TRP A 42 -4.11 6.96 16.68
N LYS A 43 -2.95 7.31 17.22
CA LYS A 43 -2.51 8.69 17.43
C LYS A 43 -1.11 8.88 16.89
N HIS A 44 -0.81 10.12 16.53
CA HIS A 44 0.52 10.53 16.11
C HIS A 44 0.88 11.91 16.68
N ARG A 45 2.16 12.24 16.67
CA ARG A 45 2.63 13.58 16.97
C ARG A 45 2.87 14.32 15.67
N PRO A 46 2.12 15.39 15.38
CA PRO A 46 2.39 16.22 14.22
C PRO A 46 3.81 16.80 14.27
N ARG A 47 4.40 17.02 13.09
CA ARG A 47 5.77 17.55 12.97
C ARG A 47 5.95 18.92 13.65
N TRP A 48 4.86 19.70 13.68
CA TRP A 48 4.83 21.03 14.33
C TRP A 48 4.53 20.98 15.83
N SER A 49 4.25 19.81 16.40
CA SER A 49 3.93 19.67 17.84
C SER A 49 5.15 19.94 18.71
N ARG A 50 4.90 20.53 19.87
CA ARG A 50 5.91 20.73 20.90
C ARG A 50 6.15 19.44 21.69
N PRO A 51 7.30 19.30 22.39
CA PRO A 51 7.60 18.08 23.15
C PRO A 51 6.54 17.66 24.17
N ASN A 52 5.84 18.65 24.75
CA ASN A 52 4.81 18.43 25.78
C ASN A 52 3.38 18.34 25.24
N ASP A 53 3.20 18.54 23.92
CA ASP A 53 1.88 18.41 23.31
C ASP A 53 1.45 16.94 23.30
N LEU A 54 0.16 16.70 23.55
CA LEU A 54 -0.39 15.35 23.47
C LEU A 54 -0.46 14.89 22.01
N PRO A 55 -0.27 13.57 21.76
CA PRO A 55 -0.54 13.01 20.44
C PRO A 55 -1.99 13.23 20.03
N VAL A 56 -2.20 13.52 18.76
CA VAL A 56 -3.52 13.73 18.16
C VAL A 56 -3.95 12.53 17.34
N GLY A 57 -5.24 12.40 17.07
CA GLY A 57 -5.78 11.40 16.14
C GLY A 57 -5.23 11.60 14.72
N VAL A 58 -5.27 10.55 13.93
CA VAL A 58 -4.86 10.59 12.52
C VAL A 58 -5.84 11.47 11.75
N ASP A 59 -5.35 12.60 11.26
CA ASP A 59 -6.10 13.52 10.42
C ASP A 59 -6.03 13.13 8.93
N GLY A 60 -6.79 13.84 8.10
CA GLY A 60 -6.85 13.60 6.67
C GLY A 60 -5.50 13.83 5.97
N PHE A 61 -4.69 14.78 6.42
CA PHE A 61 -3.37 15.06 5.83
C PHE A 61 -2.38 13.91 6.09
N PHE A 62 -2.30 13.43 7.32
CA PHE A 62 -1.44 12.29 7.66
C PHE A 62 -1.90 11.01 6.96
N ALA A 63 -3.21 10.76 6.95
CA ALA A 63 -3.80 9.62 6.25
C ALA A 63 -3.54 9.69 4.73
N PHE A 64 -3.62 10.87 4.14
CA PHE A 64 -3.29 11.08 2.73
C PHE A 64 -1.83 10.70 2.42
N ARG A 65 -0.88 11.09 3.26
CA ARG A 65 0.53 10.70 3.11
C ARG A 65 0.72 9.20 3.18
N LEU A 66 0.04 8.52 4.10
CA LEU A 66 0.06 7.06 4.18
C LEU A 66 -0.55 6.42 2.93
N ALA A 67 -1.65 6.97 2.42
CA ALA A 67 -2.29 6.50 1.19
C ALA A 67 -1.37 6.63 -0.03
N GLU A 68 -0.70 7.79 -0.17
CA GLU A 68 0.27 8.02 -1.24
C GLU A 68 1.43 7.02 -1.20
N LEU A 69 1.99 6.79 -0.01
CA LEU A 69 3.06 5.81 0.18
C LEU A 69 2.60 4.41 -0.23
N ALA A 70 1.42 4.01 0.22
CA ALA A 70 0.87 2.69 -0.09
C ALA A 70 0.52 2.52 -1.58
N LEU A 71 -0.02 3.56 -2.22
CA LEU A 71 -0.28 3.55 -3.66
C LEU A 71 1.00 3.44 -4.47
N GLN A 72 2.04 4.18 -4.12
CA GLN A 72 3.34 4.06 -4.79
C GLN A 72 3.88 2.64 -4.76
N GLU A 73 3.73 1.94 -3.62
CA GLU A 73 4.20 0.56 -3.48
C GLU A 73 3.34 -0.47 -4.25
N ASN A 74 2.06 -0.20 -4.44
CA ASN A 74 1.14 -1.19 -5.04
C ASN A 74 0.86 -0.95 -6.53
N VAL A 75 0.85 0.30 -6.99
CA VAL A 75 0.51 0.64 -8.38
C VAL A 75 1.61 1.41 -9.11
N GLY A 76 2.66 1.80 -8.41
CA GLY A 76 3.73 2.62 -8.97
C GLY A 76 4.84 1.81 -9.64
N SER A 77 6.00 2.46 -9.74
CA SER A 77 7.21 1.94 -10.38
C SER A 77 7.94 0.83 -9.60
N ASP A 78 7.35 0.32 -8.53
CA ASP A 78 7.98 -0.68 -7.66
C ASP A 78 7.86 -2.12 -8.18
N ARG A 79 7.51 -2.26 -9.45
CA ARG A 79 7.59 -3.54 -10.16
C ARG A 79 9.01 -4.10 -10.07
N CYS A 80 9.12 -5.34 -9.65
CA CYS A 80 10.42 -6.00 -9.57
C CYS A 80 11.04 -6.10 -10.97
N SER A 81 12.16 -5.44 -11.18
CA SER A 81 12.87 -5.42 -12.46
C SER A 81 13.46 -6.80 -12.83
N ARG A 82 13.77 -7.62 -11.82
CA ARG A 82 14.37 -8.94 -12.04
C ARG A 82 13.38 -9.92 -12.67
N CYS A 83 12.17 -10.02 -12.16
CA CYS A 83 11.10 -10.87 -12.72
C CYS A 83 10.11 -10.10 -13.60
N ASN A 84 10.34 -8.83 -13.82
CA ASN A 84 9.46 -7.93 -14.56
C ASN A 84 8.00 -7.95 -14.05
N GLY A 85 7.85 -8.01 -12.74
CA GLY A 85 6.55 -8.00 -12.06
C GLY A 85 5.82 -9.35 -12.03
N ARG A 86 6.42 -10.42 -12.54
CA ARG A 86 5.78 -11.75 -12.61
C ARG A 86 5.77 -12.49 -11.27
N GLY A 87 6.70 -12.16 -10.37
CA GLY A 87 6.91 -12.90 -9.13
C GLY A 87 7.71 -14.19 -9.30
N THR A 88 7.86 -14.69 -10.52
CA THR A 88 8.56 -15.94 -10.83
C THR A 88 9.66 -15.73 -11.85
N ILE A 89 10.70 -16.56 -11.75
CA ILE A 89 11.80 -16.64 -12.71
C ILE A 89 11.81 -18.04 -13.32
N HIS A 90 11.94 -18.10 -14.64
CA HIS A 90 12.09 -19.34 -15.36
C HIS A 90 13.55 -19.58 -15.72
N THR A 91 14.11 -20.69 -15.28
CA THR A 91 15.43 -21.17 -15.67
C THR A 91 15.29 -22.54 -16.33
N GLY A 92 15.32 -22.57 -17.67
CA GLY A 92 15.08 -23.80 -18.42
C GLY A 92 13.68 -24.36 -18.16
N TYR A 93 13.60 -25.53 -17.56
CA TYR A 93 12.34 -26.21 -17.25
C TYR A 93 11.81 -25.93 -15.83
N ILE A 94 12.52 -25.14 -15.04
CA ILE A 94 12.17 -24.88 -13.64
C ILE A 94 11.63 -23.47 -13.50
N SER A 95 10.46 -23.35 -12.87
CA SER A 95 9.90 -22.08 -12.40
C SER A 95 10.11 -22.00 -10.91
N MET A 96 10.64 -20.88 -10.45
CA MET A 96 10.86 -20.60 -9.01
C MET A 96 10.42 -19.20 -8.66
N ASP A 97 10.12 -18.96 -7.40
CA ASP A 97 9.84 -17.62 -6.91
C ASP A 97 11.03 -16.70 -7.10
N CYS A 98 10.78 -15.48 -7.55
CA CYS A 98 11.81 -14.47 -7.67
C CYS A 98 12.34 -14.10 -6.28
N PHE A 99 13.62 -14.32 -6.06
CA PHE A 99 14.23 -14.02 -4.76
C PHE A 99 14.36 -12.53 -4.44
N SER A 100 14.35 -11.65 -5.45
CA SER A 100 14.42 -10.20 -5.24
C SER A 100 13.14 -9.62 -4.66
N CYS A 101 12.00 -10.15 -5.04
CA CYS A 101 10.68 -9.72 -4.56
C CYS A 101 9.96 -10.79 -3.74
N GLU A 102 10.62 -11.91 -3.45
CA GLU A 102 10.06 -13.02 -2.68
C GLU A 102 8.73 -13.55 -3.26
N GLY A 103 8.64 -13.60 -4.58
CA GLY A 103 7.48 -14.09 -5.29
C GLY A 103 6.33 -13.08 -5.48
N THR A 104 6.44 -11.86 -4.95
CA THR A 104 5.35 -10.87 -5.00
C THR A 104 5.26 -10.10 -6.33
N GLY A 105 6.33 -10.04 -7.10
CA GLY A 105 6.44 -9.20 -8.30
C GLY A 105 6.67 -7.72 -8.01
N ILE A 106 6.69 -7.31 -6.76
CA ILE A 106 6.81 -5.92 -6.30
C ILE A 106 7.99 -5.80 -5.34
N LEU A 107 8.84 -4.79 -5.56
CA LEU A 107 9.88 -4.42 -4.59
C LEU A 107 9.29 -3.45 -3.57
N ARG A 108 9.05 -3.94 -2.37
CA ARG A 108 8.57 -3.10 -1.27
C ARG A 108 9.64 -2.09 -0.86
N ARG A 109 9.21 -0.89 -0.54
CA ARG A 109 10.10 0.14 -0.02
C ARG A 109 10.67 -0.27 1.33
N THR A 110 11.90 0.16 1.63
CA THR A 110 12.50 -0.07 2.94
C THR A 110 11.79 0.71 4.04
N GLU A 111 11.92 0.26 5.28
CA GLU A 111 11.36 0.99 6.43
C GLU A 111 12.01 2.37 6.61
N ALA A 112 13.29 2.50 6.24
CA ALA A 112 13.98 3.80 6.23
C ALA A 112 13.36 4.76 5.20
N TYR A 113 13.03 4.28 4.01
CA TYR A 113 12.34 5.07 3.00
C TYR A 113 10.94 5.50 3.48
N ARG A 114 10.17 4.57 4.04
CA ARG A 114 8.82 4.85 4.55
C ARG A 114 8.84 5.91 5.65
N ALA A 115 9.75 5.78 6.62
CA ALA A 115 9.93 6.76 7.69
C ALA A 115 10.26 8.14 7.12
N LYS A 116 11.21 8.22 6.20
CA LYS A 116 11.60 9.48 5.54
C LYS A 116 10.45 10.10 4.76
N PHE A 117 9.70 9.29 4.01
CA PHE A 117 8.51 9.75 3.27
C PHE A 117 7.47 10.37 4.21
N MET A 118 7.23 9.75 5.36
CA MET A 118 6.30 10.23 6.38
C MET A 118 6.87 11.37 7.24
N GLY A 119 8.13 11.76 7.04
CA GLY A 119 8.79 12.84 7.76
C GLY A 119 9.07 12.52 9.22
N MET A 120 9.33 11.27 9.55
CA MET A 120 9.63 10.85 10.91
C MET A 120 10.95 10.08 11.01
N GLN A 121 11.47 9.96 12.22
CA GLN A 121 12.65 9.15 12.48
C GLN A 121 12.33 7.66 12.29
N LYS A 122 13.30 6.88 11.78
CA LYS A 122 13.13 5.44 11.57
C LYS A 122 12.75 4.69 12.84
N SER A 123 13.33 5.06 13.99
CA SER A 123 13.00 4.45 15.28
C SER A 123 11.52 4.64 15.67
N MET A 124 10.96 5.81 15.41
CA MET A 124 9.54 6.10 15.63
C MET A 124 8.65 5.32 14.66
N TRP A 125 9.04 5.26 13.39
CA TRP A 125 8.36 4.45 12.39
C TRP A 125 8.32 2.99 12.80
N ASP A 126 9.46 2.39 13.12
CA ASP A 126 9.58 0.97 13.50
C ASP A 126 8.75 0.63 14.73
N ARG A 127 8.72 1.54 15.71
CA ARG A 127 7.99 1.32 16.97
C ARG A 127 6.48 1.48 16.82
N LEU A 128 6.00 2.49 16.08
CA LEU A 128 4.60 2.89 16.06
C LEU A 128 3.87 2.56 14.75
N TRP A 129 4.54 2.68 13.60
CA TRP A 129 3.86 2.69 12.31
C TRP A 129 4.17 1.50 11.42
N LYS A 130 5.31 0.86 11.56
CA LYS A 130 5.70 -0.28 10.73
C LYS A 130 4.62 -1.38 10.68
N TYR A 131 4.15 -1.81 11.84
CA TYR A 131 3.11 -2.85 11.93
C TYR A 131 1.76 -2.33 11.42
N ARG A 132 1.36 -1.11 11.81
CA ARG A 132 0.10 -0.50 11.37
C ARG A 132 0.05 -0.37 9.86
N PHE A 133 1.13 0.10 9.25
CA PHE A 133 1.24 0.25 7.80
C PHE A 133 1.18 -1.11 7.10
N ARG A 134 1.99 -2.06 7.50
CA ARG A 134 2.06 -3.38 6.87
C ARG A 134 0.75 -4.15 6.98
N ARG A 135 0.15 -4.16 8.16
CA ARG A 135 -1.06 -4.94 8.41
C ARG A 135 -2.33 -4.26 7.92
N HIS A 136 -2.50 -3.01 8.24
CA HIS A 136 -3.78 -2.32 8.02
C HIS A 136 -3.80 -1.50 6.74
N VAL A 137 -2.78 -0.71 6.48
CA VAL A 137 -2.76 0.17 5.30
C VAL A 137 -2.54 -0.64 4.03
N LEU A 138 -1.51 -1.47 3.98
CA LEU A 138 -1.30 -2.37 2.83
C LEU A 138 -2.40 -3.43 2.72
N GLY A 139 -3.01 -3.83 3.83
CA GLY A 139 -4.15 -4.75 3.85
C GLY A 139 -5.38 -4.28 3.06
N ILE A 140 -5.54 -2.96 2.87
CA ILE A 140 -6.59 -2.40 1.99
C ILE A 140 -6.41 -2.93 0.56
N PHE A 141 -5.18 -2.99 0.10
CA PHE A 141 -4.85 -3.47 -1.26
C PHE A 141 -4.94 -4.99 -1.39
N ASP A 142 -4.69 -5.73 -0.33
CA ASP A 142 -4.87 -7.19 -0.32
C ASP A 142 -6.33 -7.57 -0.58
N VAL A 143 -7.27 -6.77 -0.09
CA VAL A 143 -8.71 -6.96 -0.39
C VAL A 143 -8.99 -6.77 -1.87
N PHE A 144 -8.42 -5.72 -2.51
CA PHE A 144 -8.57 -5.52 -3.95
C PHE A 144 -8.00 -6.69 -4.76
N GLU A 145 -6.81 -7.14 -4.41
CA GLU A 145 -6.16 -8.28 -5.10
C GLU A 145 -6.99 -9.56 -4.96
N PHE A 146 -7.52 -9.82 -3.79
CA PHE A 146 -8.37 -10.97 -3.54
C PHE A 146 -9.64 -10.94 -4.42
N GLU A 147 -10.33 -9.82 -4.48
CA GLU A 147 -11.55 -9.68 -5.29
C GLU A 147 -11.26 -9.79 -6.79
N ILE A 148 -10.12 -9.26 -7.25
CA ILE A 148 -9.69 -9.40 -8.65
C ILE A 148 -9.42 -10.88 -8.98
N SER A 149 -8.65 -11.56 -8.14
CA SER A 149 -8.35 -12.99 -8.31
C SER A 149 -9.63 -13.83 -8.39
N LYS A 150 -10.53 -13.60 -7.46
CA LYS A 150 -11.82 -14.30 -7.43
C LYS A 150 -12.67 -14.06 -8.69
N GLU A 151 -12.67 -12.85 -9.23
CA GLU A 151 -13.40 -12.55 -10.47
C GLU A 151 -12.73 -13.21 -11.69
N LEU A 152 -11.41 -13.26 -11.74
CA LEU A 152 -10.67 -13.97 -12.79
C LEU A 152 -10.98 -15.47 -12.78
N ASP A 153 -10.96 -16.09 -11.61
CA ASP A 153 -11.28 -17.52 -11.45
C ASP A 153 -12.71 -17.87 -11.90
N ARG A 154 -13.66 -16.95 -11.74
CA ARG A 154 -15.03 -17.13 -12.22
C ARG A 154 -15.17 -17.10 -13.75
N ARG A 155 -14.23 -16.43 -14.43
CA ARG A 155 -14.26 -16.25 -15.88
C ARG A 155 -13.52 -17.33 -16.64
N LEU A 156 -12.68 -18.07 -15.95
CA LEU A 156 -11.94 -19.21 -16.49
C LEU A 156 -12.76 -20.50 -16.38
#